data_3eae0d73bd974c0f81aaed2bbd172e74
#
_entry.id   3eae0d73bd974c0f81aaed2bbd172e74
#
_cell.length_a   1.000
_cell.length_b   1.000
_cell.length_c   1.000
_cell.angle_alpha   90.00
_cell.angle_beta   90.00
_cell.angle_gamma   90.00
#
_symmetry.space_group_name_H-M   'P 1'
#
loop_
_entity.id
_entity.type
_entity.pdbx_description
1 polymer ?
#
loop_
_entity_poly.entity_id
_entity_poly.type
_entity_poly.pdbx_seq_one_letter_code
_entity_poly.pdbx_strand_id
1 'polypeptide(L)'
;MSGVPGLIILVVGVVLLLIVFGFLARYLRLWLQSYASSAGIGLFDLVAMSFKKVNPTVIVRSKIMAVQAGLGDESGITLRALEAHYLAGGRVPLIVQALIAASKAKISELDFKLATAIDLAGRNVREAVQTSVYPKVIDCPGTKSGRKTLDAIAKDGIQLKVRARVTVRTNLNQLIGGATEDTIIARVGEGIVSAIGSSETHSDVLENPDVISKTVLARRLDSNTAFEIVSIDIADIDVGVNVGARLQADQAEADTRVARAKAEGRRAMAVAREQEMIAGVEESRAALVEAEEEVPKATSDSLASGKLGILDYYKLKNLQADTEMRRSIAATPAPVGSPA
;
A
#
# COMPACT_ATOMS: atom_id res chain seq x y z
N MET A 1 36.12 72.31 46.57
CA MET A 1 35.32 71.66 45.41
C MET A 1 35.55 70.13 45.27
N SER A 2 35.82 69.41 46.38
CA SER A 2 36.16 67.96 46.38
C SER A 2 35.02 67.02 46.82
N GLY A 3 33.83 67.57 47.12
CA GLY A 3 32.70 66.72 47.55
C GLY A 3 31.77 66.14 46.47
N VAL A 4 31.78 66.77 45.27
CA VAL A 4 30.84 66.37 44.19
C VAL A 4 31.18 65.01 43.59
N PRO A 5 32.44 64.64 43.27
CA PRO A 5 32.74 63.28 42.69
C PRO A 5 32.50 62.18 43.69
N GLY A 6 32.71 62.39 44.99
CA GLY A 6 32.40 61.38 46.02
C GLY A 6 30.92 61.13 46.20
N LEU A 7 30.08 62.12 46.07
CA LEU A 7 28.63 61.98 46.13
C LEU A 7 28.08 61.22 44.91
N ILE A 8 28.65 61.46 43.73
CA ILE A 8 28.27 60.76 42.49
C ILE A 8 28.66 59.28 42.60
N ILE A 9 29.83 58.92 43.08
CA ILE A 9 30.30 57.56 43.32
C ILE A 9 29.38 56.82 44.29
N LEU A 10 28.97 57.49 45.36
CA LEU A 10 28.08 56.95 46.40
C LEU A 10 26.67 56.65 45.81
N VAL A 11 26.14 57.64 45.07
CA VAL A 11 24.83 57.47 44.42
C VAL A 11 24.87 56.32 43.37
N VAL A 12 25.89 56.23 42.52
CA VAL A 12 26.10 55.16 41.61
C VAL A 12 26.22 53.79 42.30
N GLY A 13 26.96 53.75 43.42
CA GLY A 13 27.09 52.54 44.24
C GLY A 13 25.75 52.05 44.84
N VAL A 14 24.95 52.99 45.37
CA VAL A 14 23.62 52.67 45.89
C VAL A 14 22.66 52.19 44.80
N VAL A 15 22.66 52.82 43.62
CA VAL A 15 21.85 52.42 42.50
C VAL A 15 22.26 51.01 42.00
N LEU A 16 23.56 50.76 41.93
CA LEU A 16 24.08 49.43 41.50
C LEU A 16 23.71 48.35 42.53
N LEU A 17 23.79 48.69 43.84
CA LEU A 17 23.40 47.81 44.96
C LEU A 17 21.89 47.52 44.90
N LEU A 18 21.04 48.50 44.61
CA LEU A 18 19.60 48.31 44.46
C LEU A 18 19.26 47.41 43.21
N ILE A 19 19.99 47.60 42.12
CA ILE A 19 19.82 46.77 40.92
C ILE A 19 20.22 45.33 41.26
N VAL A 20 21.37 45.10 41.89
CA VAL A 20 21.81 43.75 42.30
C VAL A 20 20.83 43.11 43.28
N PHE A 21 20.35 43.90 44.26
CA PHE A 21 19.35 43.40 45.21
C PHE A 21 18.03 43.05 44.55
N GLY A 22 17.53 43.90 43.67
CA GLY A 22 16.32 43.60 42.88
C GLY A 22 16.45 42.35 42.03
N PHE A 23 17.65 42.17 41.43
CA PHE A 23 17.96 40.95 40.67
C PHE A 23 18.03 39.73 41.56
N LEU A 24 18.66 39.77 42.72
CA LEU A 24 18.70 38.69 43.70
C LEU A 24 17.31 38.39 44.28
N ALA A 25 16.53 39.41 44.63
CA ALA A 25 15.17 39.24 45.17
C ALA A 25 14.25 38.41 44.25
N ARG A 26 14.43 38.56 42.93
CA ARG A 26 13.70 37.75 41.95
C ARG A 26 13.98 36.25 42.10
N TYR A 27 15.20 35.85 42.43
CA TYR A 27 15.59 34.43 42.57
C TYR A 27 15.41 33.93 44.01
N LEU A 28 15.31 34.79 44.99
CA LEU A 28 15.13 34.43 46.39
C LEU A 28 13.87 33.60 46.62
N ARG A 29 12.78 33.94 45.95
CA ARG A 29 11.53 33.18 46.00
C ARG A 29 11.70 31.76 45.46
N LEU A 30 12.38 31.58 44.33
CA LEU A 30 12.63 30.25 43.74
C LEU A 30 13.60 29.44 44.61
N TRP A 31 14.61 30.11 45.17
CA TRP A 31 15.56 29.46 46.07
C TRP A 31 14.85 28.98 47.35
N LEU A 32 13.99 29.80 47.95
CA LEU A 32 13.23 29.44 49.14
C LEU A 32 12.30 28.24 48.87
N GLN A 33 11.65 28.21 47.70
CA GLN A 33 10.85 27.06 47.27
C GLN A 33 11.70 25.78 47.09
N SER A 34 12.89 25.90 46.49
CA SER A 34 13.83 24.80 46.33
C SER A 34 14.33 24.28 47.70
N TYR A 35 14.68 25.17 48.59
CA TYR A 35 15.14 24.84 49.94
C TYR A 35 14.06 24.15 50.77
N ALA A 36 12.84 24.70 50.79
CA ALA A 36 11.70 24.12 51.50
C ALA A 36 11.29 22.73 50.95
N SER A 37 11.59 22.45 49.68
CA SER A 37 11.29 21.16 49.03
C SER A 37 12.48 20.21 49.01
N SER A 38 13.58 20.53 49.68
CA SER A 38 14.83 19.74 49.71
C SER A 38 15.37 19.40 48.30
N ALA A 39 15.16 20.29 47.31
CA ALA A 39 15.56 20.06 45.93
C ALA A 39 17.06 20.31 45.66
N GLY A 40 17.81 20.84 46.68
CA GLY A 40 19.27 20.96 46.65
C GLY A 40 19.83 21.96 45.63
N ILE A 41 19.07 23.01 45.25
CA ILE A 41 19.50 24.01 44.28
C ILE A 41 20.02 25.26 45.02
N GLY A 42 21.27 25.62 44.77
CA GLY A 42 21.89 26.81 45.32
C GLY A 42 21.43 28.10 44.67
N LEU A 43 21.55 29.24 45.41
CA LEU A 43 21.22 30.56 44.86
C LEU A 43 22.15 30.93 43.71
N PHE A 44 23.43 30.56 43.79
CA PHE A 44 24.39 30.75 42.69
C PHE A 44 24.08 29.95 41.44
N ASP A 45 23.51 28.75 41.59
CA ASP A 45 23.08 27.92 40.44
C ASP A 45 21.95 28.62 39.66
N LEU A 46 21.01 29.27 40.36
CA LEU A 46 19.91 30.02 39.71
C LEU A 46 20.43 31.22 38.89
N VAL A 47 21.42 31.92 39.41
CA VAL A 47 22.07 33.01 38.68
C VAL A 47 22.85 32.47 37.49
N ALA A 48 23.63 31.40 37.68
CA ALA A 48 24.38 30.74 36.60
C ALA A 48 23.48 30.26 35.46
N MET A 49 22.28 29.68 35.75
CA MET A 49 21.28 29.31 34.76
C MET A 49 20.84 30.50 33.92
N SER A 50 20.63 31.65 34.54
CA SER A 50 20.24 32.87 33.84
C SER A 50 21.30 33.30 32.81
N PHE A 51 22.58 33.21 33.15
CA PHE A 51 23.68 33.50 32.24
C PHE A 51 23.76 32.46 31.08
N LYS A 52 23.44 31.21 31.37
CA LYS A 52 23.35 30.11 30.36
C LYS A 52 22.12 30.22 29.47
N LYS A 53 21.26 31.24 29.62
CA LYS A 53 19.96 31.37 28.91
C LYS A 53 18.98 30.24 29.20
N VAL A 54 19.11 29.56 30.33
CA VAL A 54 18.19 28.55 30.84
C VAL A 54 17.14 29.24 31.71
N ASN A 55 15.86 28.90 31.54
CA ASN A 55 14.82 29.46 32.39
C ASN A 55 14.82 28.77 33.78
N PRO A 56 15.27 29.48 34.86
CA PRO A 56 15.40 28.88 36.19
C PRO A 56 14.07 28.36 36.74
N THR A 57 12.97 29.06 36.44
CA THR A 57 11.64 28.69 36.94
C THR A 57 11.21 27.30 36.43
N VAL A 58 11.50 26.97 35.16
CA VAL A 58 11.16 25.69 34.57
C VAL A 58 11.96 24.57 35.23
N ILE A 59 13.27 24.75 35.35
CA ILE A 59 14.19 23.75 35.94
C ILE A 59 13.87 23.50 37.40
N VAL A 60 13.76 24.58 38.22
CA VAL A 60 13.48 24.49 39.67
C VAL A 60 12.16 23.76 39.92
N ARG A 61 11.08 24.17 39.23
CA ARG A 61 9.78 23.51 39.41
C ARG A 61 9.82 22.04 39.00
N SER A 62 10.48 21.71 37.89
CA SER A 62 10.64 20.34 37.44
C SER A 62 11.44 19.49 38.45
N LYS A 63 12.55 20.04 38.99
CA LYS A 63 13.34 19.38 40.05
C LYS A 63 12.53 19.18 41.33
N ILE A 64 11.79 20.21 41.78
CA ILE A 64 10.90 20.11 42.93
C ILE A 64 9.87 19.01 42.75
N MET A 65 9.20 18.95 41.57
CA MET A 65 8.25 17.89 41.27
C MET A 65 8.89 16.49 41.31
N ALA A 66 10.12 16.34 40.81
CA ALA A 66 10.84 15.09 40.87
C ALA A 66 11.11 14.63 42.29
N VAL A 67 11.68 15.55 43.15
CA VAL A 67 12.01 15.26 44.52
C VAL A 67 10.78 14.96 45.37
N GLN A 68 9.68 15.72 45.18
CA GLN A 68 8.40 15.45 45.86
C GLN A 68 7.77 14.10 45.48
N ALA A 69 8.09 13.62 44.30
CA ALA A 69 7.65 12.29 43.83
C ALA A 69 8.59 11.15 44.28
N GLY A 70 9.66 11.47 45.05
CA GLY A 70 10.64 10.48 45.47
C GLY A 70 11.73 10.17 44.46
N LEU A 71 11.79 10.92 43.36
CA LEU A 71 12.82 10.79 42.33
C LEU A 71 13.94 11.80 42.57
N GLY A 72 14.96 11.37 43.30
CA GLY A 72 16.13 12.20 43.61
C GLY A 72 17.24 12.08 42.55
N ASP A 73 18.44 12.52 42.95
CA ASP A 73 19.64 12.48 42.09
C ASP A 73 20.05 11.04 41.71
N GLU A 74 19.69 10.04 42.54
CA GLU A 74 19.91 8.62 42.29
C GLU A 74 19.19 8.14 41.04
N SER A 75 18.07 8.75 40.69
CA SER A 75 17.30 8.46 39.46
C SER A 75 17.86 9.17 38.19
N GLY A 76 19.08 9.76 38.31
CA GLY A 76 19.72 10.47 37.19
C GLY A 76 19.15 11.88 36.91
N ILE A 77 18.15 12.35 37.70
CA ILE A 77 17.51 13.65 37.54
C ILE A 77 18.34 14.74 38.27
N THR A 78 19.56 14.93 37.81
CA THR A 78 20.44 15.98 38.39
C THR A 78 20.15 17.34 37.77
N LEU A 79 20.52 18.42 38.48
CA LEU A 79 20.35 19.76 37.96
C LEU A 79 21.03 19.96 36.60
N ARG A 80 22.27 19.47 36.48
CA ARG A 80 23.04 19.58 35.23
C ARG A 80 22.39 18.83 34.08
N ALA A 81 21.79 17.65 34.35
CA ALA A 81 21.11 16.85 33.33
C ALA A 81 19.84 17.55 32.83
N LEU A 82 19.06 18.20 33.72
CA LEU A 82 17.90 19.01 33.35
C LEU A 82 18.27 20.22 32.50
N GLU A 83 19.37 20.95 32.92
CA GLU A 83 19.91 22.09 32.15
C GLU A 83 20.35 21.63 30.73
N ALA A 84 21.12 20.56 30.65
CA ALA A 84 21.61 20.04 29.37
C ALA A 84 20.46 19.69 28.43
N HIS A 85 19.42 19.03 28.97
CA HIS A 85 18.24 18.69 28.17
C HIS A 85 17.46 19.93 27.72
N TYR A 86 17.33 20.95 28.60
CA TYR A 86 16.70 22.22 28.24
C TYR A 86 17.46 22.94 27.12
N LEU A 87 18.80 23.00 27.21
CA LEU A 87 19.65 23.59 26.18
C LEU A 87 19.62 22.84 24.83
N ALA A 88 19.40 21.53 24.89
CA ALA A 88 19.20 20.71 23.70
C ALA A 88 17.82 20.92 23.03
N GLY A 89 16.97 21.82 23.60
CA GLY A 89 15.63 22.09 23.07
C GLY A 89 14.54 21.15 23.58
N GLY A 90 14.83 20.31 24.57
CA GLY A 90 13.90 19.34 25.14
C GLY A 90 12.87 19.97 26.09
N ARG A 91 11.79 19.24 26.32
CA ARG A 91 10.65 19.67 27.16
C ARG A 91 10.75 19.10 28.56
N VAL A 92 11.62 19.71 29.39
CA VAL A 92 11.93 19.26 30.75
C VAL A 92 10.70 18.93 31.62
N PRO A 93 9.64 19.76 31.70
CA PRO A 93 8.48 19.44 32.54
C PRO A 93 7.75 18.15 32.11
N LEU A 94 7.67 17.89 30.82
CA LEU A 94 7.00 16.70 30.29
C LEU A 94 7.77 15.42 30.62
N ILE A 95 9.10 15.46 30.52
CA ILE A 95 9.93 14.31 30.88
C ILE A 95 9.82 14.01 32.37
N VAL A 96 9.91 15.00 33.21
CA VAL A 96 9.80 14.80 34.66
C VAL A 96 8.43 14.24 35.04
N GLN A 97 7.35 14.76 34.46
CA GLN A 97 6.00 14.20 34.65
C GLN A 97 5.91 12.73 34.15
N ALA A 98 6.52 12.41 33.00
CA ALA A 98 6.55 11.07 32.48
C ALA A 98 7.32 10.10 33.39
N LEU A 99 8.49 10.52 33.90
CA LEU A 99 9.26 9.71 34.84
C LEU A 99 8.53 9.50 36.19
N ILE A 100 7.82 10.52 36.68
CA ILE A 100 6.97 10.38 37.87
C ILE A 100 5.84 9.37 37.61
N ALA A 101 5.21 9.44 36.45
CA ALA A 101 4.16 8.50 36.07
C ALA A 101 4.70 7.06 35.92
N ALA A 102 5.86 6.90 35.29
CA ALA A 102 6.54 5.59 35.14
C ALA A 102 6.94 4.99 36.49
N SER A 103 7.51 5.80 37.38
CA SER A 103 7.87 5.37 38.76
C SER A 103 6.65 4.91 39.56
N LYS A 104 5.54 5.69 39.50
CA LYS A 104 4.27 5.30 40.15
C LYS A 104 3.64 4.05 39.55
N ALA A 105 3.81 3.82 38.27
CA ALA A 105 3.35 2.62 37.55
C ALA A 105 4.32 1.44 37.71
N LYS A 106 5.43 1.61 38.45
CA LYS A 106 6.50 0.61 38.65
C LYS A 106 7.12 0.13 37.32
N ILE A 107 7.22 1.00 36.33
CA ILE A 107 7.91 0.74 35.07
C ILE A 107 9.40 1.05 35.29
N SER A 108 10.21 -0.01 35.43
CA SER A 108 11.66 0.12 35.64
C SER A 108 12.45 0.39 34.36
N GLU A 109 11.84 0.21 33.21
CA GLU A 109 12.50 0.31 31.90
C GLU A 109 12.77 1.76 31.46
N LEU A 110 12.05 2.76 32.03
CA LEU A 110 12.21 4.15 31.68
C LEU A 110 13.20 4.85 32.60
N ASP A 111 14.45 4.98 32.14
CA ASP A 111 15.48 5.79 32.81
C ASP A 111 15.46 7.22 32.24
N PHE A 112 16.05 8.19 32.99
CA PHE A 112 16.15 9.58 32.55
C PHE A 112 16.85 9.72 31.21
N LYS A 113 17.90 8.94 30.94
CA LYS A 113 18.61 8.95 29.64
C LYS A 113 17.70 8.53 28.48
N LEU A 114 16.92 7.47 28.67
CA LEU A 114 15.98 7.01 27.65
C LEU A 114 14.86 8.03 27.43
N ALA A 115 14.32 8.60 28.51
CA ALA A 115 13.28 9.62 28.42
C ALA A 115 13.75 10.88 27.66
N THR A 116 14.98 11.34 27.92
CA THR A 116 15.57 12.49 27.20
C THR A 116 15.80 12.18 25.74
N ALA A 117 16.27 10.98 25.40
CA ALA A 117 16.48 10.55 24.02
C ALA A 117 15.17 10.45 23.24
N ILE A 118 14.09 9.95 23.85
CA ILE A 118 12.74 9.88 23.25
C ILE A 118 12.20 11.28 22.95
N ASP A 119 12.34 12.24 23.91
CA ASP A 119 11.85 13.61 23.70
C ASP A 119 12.64 14.36 22.62
N LEU A 120 13.96 14.21 22.59
CA LEU A 120 14.82 14.80 21.54
C LEU A 120 14.58 14.17 20.17
N ALA A 121 14.13 12.90 20.12
CA ALA A 121 13.67 12.26 18.90
C ALA A 121 12.27 12.76 18.43
N GLY A 122 11.69 13.76 19.14
CA GLY A 122 10.41 14.35 18.79
C GLY A 122 9.18 13.54 19.21
N ARG A 123 9.36 12.46 19.99
CA ARG A 123 8.27 11.64 20.50
C ARG A 123 7.74 12.17 21.83
N ASN A 124 6.47 11.89 22.12
CA ASN A 124 5.83 12.31 23.36
C ASN A 124 6.04 11.25 24.46
N VAL A 125 6.99 11.48 25.36
CA VAL A 125 7.34 10.55 26.44
C VAL A 125 6.15 10.29 27.37
N ARG A 126 5.36 11.32 27.68
CA ARG A 126 4.20 11.20 28.57
C ARG A 126 3.12 10.29 27.97
N GLU A 127 2.82 10.48 26.69
CA GLU A 127 1.85 9.63 25.96
C GLU A 127 2.36 8.20 25.87
N ALA A 128 3.66 8.00 25.61
CA ALA A 128 4.28 6.68 25.57
C ALA A 128 4.13 5.93 26.90
N VAL A 129 4.41 6.58 28.04
CA VAL A 129 4.21 6.00 29.36
C VAL A 129 2.73 5.69 29.62
N GLN A 130 1.84 6.60 29.25
CA GLN A 130 0.41 6.41 29.43
C GLN A 130 -0.09 5.20 28.62
N THR A 131 0.33 5.07 27.37
CA THR A 131 -0.06 3.95 26.50
C THR A 131 0.62 2.62 26.90
N SER A 132 1.75 2.68 27.58
CA SER A 132 2.39 1.50 28.16
C SER A 132 1.58 0.95 29.36
N VAL A 133 0.96 1.85 30.17
CA VAL A 133 0.11 1.45 31.32
C VAL A 133 -1.31 1.13 30.88
N TYR A 134 -1.87 1.94 30.00
CA TYR A 134 -3.22 1.81 29.47
C TYR A 134 -3.14 1.50 27.97
N PRO A 135 -3.31 0.24 27.57
CA PRO A 135 -3.28 -0.14 26.17
C PRO A 135 -4.28 0.69 25.35
N LYS A 136 -3.86 1.04 24.14
CA LYS A 136 -4.68 1.80 23.19
C LYS A 136 -5.29 0.85 22.18
N VAL A 137 -6.57 1.07 21.84
CA VAL A 137 -7.22 0.35 20.76
C VAL A 137 -7.11 1.12 19.45
N ILE A 138 -6.70 0.44 18.41
CA ILE A 138 -6.54 0.98 17.07
C ILE A 138 -7.44 0.20 16.12
N ASP A 139 -8.24 0.90 15.32
CA ASP A 139 -9.07 0.26 14.29
C ASP A 139 -8.25 -0.11 13.06
N CYS A 140 -8.50 -1.29 12.51
CA CYS A 140 -7.94 -1.78 11.26
C CYS A 140 -9.09 -2.11 10.28
N PRO A 141 -9.18 -1.38 9.15
CA PRO A 141 -8.30 -0.34 8.63
C PRO A 141 -8.39 0.98 9.39
N GLY A 142 -7.27 1.73 9.41
CA GLY A 142 -7.21 3.03 10.06
C GLY A 142 -8.10 4.07 9.39
N THR A 143 -8.61 5.02 10.18
CA THR A 143 -9.52 6.09 9.71
C THR A 143 -8.92 6.97 8.62
N LYS A 144 -7.59 7.08 8.55
CA LYS A 144 -6.87 7.86 7.53
C LYS A 144 -6.90 7.23 6.14
N SER A 145 -7.13 5.93 6.03
CA SER A 145 -7.12 5.21 4.75
C SER A 145 -8.36 5.44 3.88
N GLY A 146 -9.41 6.07 4.41
CA GLY A 146 -10.69 6.26 3.73
C GLY A 146 -11.48 4.95 3.49
N ARG A 147 -10.91 3.80 3.77
CA ARG A 147 -11.58 2.49 3.71
C ARG A 147 -12.17 2.17 5.06
N LYS A 148 -13.41 1.66 5.06
CA LYS A 148 -14.11 1.26 6.29
C LYS A 148 -13.86 -0.20 6.66
N THR A 149 -13.51 -1.03 5.70
CA THR A 149 -13.31 -2.48 5.84
C THR A 149 -12.07 -2.94 5.10
N LEU A 150 -11.51 -4.05 5.52
CA LEU A 150 -10.50 -4.82 4.79
C LEU A 150 -11.24 -5.82 3.91
N ASP A 151 -10.95 -5.81 2.62
CA ASP A 151 -11.52 -6.74 1.66
C ASP A 151 -10.54 -7.89 1.45
N ALA A 152 -10.99 -9.12 1.75
CA ALA A 152 -10.21 -10.33 1.56
C ALA A 152 -11.07 -11.38 0.83
N ILE A 153 -10.43 -12.28 0.09
CA ILE A 153 -11.11 -13.34 -0.66
C ILE A 153 -10.61 -14.67 -0.15
N ALA A 154 -11.53 -15.53 0.30
CA ALA A 154 -11.23 -16.89 0.68
C ALA A 154 -11.00 -17.78 -0.56
N LYS A 155 -10.48 -19.01 -0.41
CA LYS A 155 -10.20 -19.91 -1.55
C LYS A 155 -11.44 -20.32 -2.33
N ASP A 156 -12.60 -20.29 -1.70
CA ASP A 156 -13.90 -20.54 -2.36
C ASP A 156 -14.36 -19.39 -3.29
N GLY A 157 -13.59 -18.30 -3.37
CA GLY A 157 -13.85 -17.16 -4.23
C GLY A 157 -14.84 -16.15 -3.65
N ILE A 158 -15.27 -16.30 -2.40
CA ILE A 158 -16.19 -15.36 -1.72
C ILE A 158 -15.37 -14.26 -1.05
N GLN A 159 -15.76 -13.00 -1.31
CA GLN A 159 -15.19 -11.83 -0.67
C GLN A 159 -15.74 -11.67 0.72
N LEU A 160 -14.88 -11.46 1.70
CA LEU A 160 -15.19 -11.08 3.06
C LEU A 160 -14.70 -9.65 3.33
N LYS A 161 -15.55 -8.87 3.97
CA LYS A 161 -15.26 -7.51 4.42
C LYS A 161 -15.10 -7.52 5.93
N VAL A 162 -13.88 -7.32 6.38
CA VAL A 162 -13.52 -7.48 7.78
C VAL A 162 -13.12 -6.15 8.40
N ARG A 163 -13.53 -5.95 9.65
CA ARG A 163 -13.06 -4.89 10.52
C ARG A 163 -12.44 -5.50 11.76
N ALA A 164 -11.23 -5.13 12.07
CA ALA A 164 -10.53 -5.59 13.26
C ALA A 164 -10.18 -4.43 14.18
N ARG A 165 -10.05 -4.72 15.47
CA ARG A 165 -9.52 -3.84 16.50
C ARG A 165 -8.25 -4.44 17.05
N VAL A 166 -7.21 -3.65 17.09
CA VAL A 166 -5.89 -4.06 17.57
C VAL A 166 -5.60 -3.32 18.86
N THR A 167 -5.46 -4.06 19.94
CA THR A 167 -5.05 -3.51 21.23
C THR A 167 -3.53 -3.51 21.29
N VAL A 168 -2.93 -2.33 21.44
CA VAL A 168 -1.47 -2.15 21.47
C VAL A 168 -1.03 -1.47 22.74
N ARG A 169 0.16 -1.79 23.20
CA ARG A 169 0.88 -1.05 24.24
C ARG A 169 2.21 -0.54 23.70
N THR A 170 2.70 0.59 24.24
CA THR A 170 3.98 1.16 23.82
C THR A 170 5.13 0.35 24.42
N ASN A 171 6.08 -0.05 23.58
CA ASN A 171 7.37 -0.58 23.99
C ASN A 171 8.37 0.57 24.10
N LEU A 172 8.70 0.97 25.33
CA LEU A 172 9.55 2.13 25.61
C LEU A 172 10.96 1.96 25.06
N ASN A 173 11.49 0.74 25.04
CA ASN A 173 12.85 0.44 24.56
C ASN A 173 12.97 0.57 23.03
N GLN A 174 11.89 0.30 22.31
CA GLN A 174 11.85 0.37 20.85
C GLN A 174 11.19 1.65 20.31
N LEU A 175 10.87 2.60 21.19
CA LEU A 175 10.20 3.82 20.78
C LEU A 175 11.08 4.70 19.89
N ILE A 176 12.40 4.65 20.08
CA ILE A 176 13.39 5.35 19.24
C ILE A 176 13.72 4.45 18.05
N GLY A 177 13.44 4.91 16.84
CA GLY A 177 13.67 4.17 15.60
C GLY A 177 12.62 3.13 15.25
N GLY A 178 11.68 2.84 16.15
CA GLY A 178 10.56 1.94 15.88
C GLY A 178 9.52 2.55 14.95
N ALA A 179 8.89 1.69 14.14
CA ALA A 179 7.85 2.08 13.21
C ALA A 179 6.59 2.58 13.94
N THR A 180 5.80 3.40 13.24
CA THR A 180 4.62 4.07 13.78
C THR A 180 3.38 3.16 13.80
N GLU A 181 2.30 3.67 14.40
CA GLU A 181 0.97 3.06 14.44
C GLU A 181 0.46 2.65 13.04
N ASP A 182 0.67 3.53 12.04
CA ASP A 182 0.26 3.27 10.66
C ASP A 182 0.92 2.00 10.07
N THR A 183 2.15 1.69 10.48
CA THR A 183 2.85 0.47 10.05
C THR A 183 2.25 -0.80 10.67
N ILE A 184 1.81 -0.74 11.93
CA ILE A 184 1.13 -1.86 12.58
C ILE A 184 -0.20 -2.13 11.89
N ILE A 185 -0.99 -1.07 11.64
CA ILE A 185 -2.27 -1.17 10.91
C ILE A 185 -2.06 -1.86 9.57
N ALA A 186 -1.02 -1.46 8.81
CA ALA A 186 -0.73 -2.05 7.51
C ALA A 186 -0.34 -3.54 7.62
N ARG A 187 0.57 -3.88 8.54
CA ARG A 187 1.03 -5.28 8.74
C ARG A 187 -0.08 -6.20 9.25
N VAL A 188 -0.89 -5.71 10.22
CA VAL A 188 -2.03 -6.48 10.72
C VAL A 188 -3.07 -6.66 9.63
N GLY A 189 -3.37 -5.60 8.86
CA GLY A 189 -4.28 -5.69 7.72
C GLY A 189 -3.83 -6.71 6.69
N GLU A 190 -2.55 -6.70 6.31
CA GLU A 190 -1.94 -7.71 5.44
C GLU A 190 -2.02 -9.12 6.03
N GLY A 191 -1.72 -9.23 7.34
CA GLY A 191 -1.81 -10.50 8.08
C GLY A 191 -3.21 -11.09 8.05
N ILE A 192 -4.24 -10.27 8.27
CA ILE A 192 -5.65 -10.67 8.24
C ILE A 192 -6.06 -11.10 6.82
N VAL A 193 -5.74 -10.29 5.79
CA VAL A 193 -6.04 -10.64 4.39
C VAL A 193 -5.36 -11.95 3.99
N SER A 194 -4.09 -12.14 4.39
CA SER A 194 -3.35 -13.37 4.13
C SER A 194 -3.94 -14.59 4.88
N ALA A 195 -4.39 -14.40 6.12
CA ALA A 195 -5.00 -15.48 6.91
C ALA A 195 -6.34 -15.92 6.29
N ILE A 196 -7.19 -14.96 5.90
CA ILE A 196 -8.46 -15.24 5.20
C ILE A 196 -8.22 -15.90 3.85
N GLY A 197 -7.25 -15.41 3.05
CA GLY A 197 -6.90 -15.98 1.76
C GLY A 197 -6.34 -17.40 1.85
N SER A 198 -5.86 -17.83 3.01
CA SER A 198 -5.41 -19.20 3.27
C SER A 198 -6.53 -20.14 3.74
N SER A 199 -7.68 -19.61 4.17
CA SER A 199 -8.84 -20.40 4.62
C SER A 199 -9.53 -21.08 3.45
N GLU A 200 -9.98 -22.32 3.65
CA GLU A 200 -10.62 -23.12 2.59
C GLU A 200 -11.98 -22.53 2.22
N THR A 201 -12.80 -22.19 3.21
CA THR A 201 -14.14 -21.65 3.01
C THR A 201 -14.35 -20.36 3.79
N HIS A 202 -15.26 -19.52 3.29
CA HIS A 202 -15.70 -18.34 4.01
C HIS A 202 -16.46 -18.70 5.30
N SER A 203 -17.14 -19.86 5.34
CA SER A 203 -17.87 -20.34 6.52
C SER A 203 -16.94 -20.62 7.69
N ASP A 204 -15.76 -21.20 7.44
CA ASP A 204 -14.76 -21.47 8.48
C ASP A 204 -14.32 -20.18 9.18
N VAL A 205 -14.19 -19.10 8.39
CA VAL A 205 -13.83 -17.76 8.89
C VAL A 205 -14.93 -17.15 9.74
N LEU A 206 -16.20 -17.34 9.34
CA LEU A 206 -17.37 -16.81 10.06
C LEU A 206 -17.63 -17.58 11.35
N GLU A 207 -17.43 -18.89 11.34
CA GLU A 207 -17.64 -19.74 12.52
C GLU A 207 -16.58 -19.50 13.59
N ASN A 208 -15.32 -19.30 13.19
CA ASN A 208 -14.19 -19.19 14.10
C ASN A 208 -13.24 -18.02 13.74
N PRO A 209 -13.66 -16.76 13.91
CA PRO A 209 -12.81 -15.59 13.62
C PRO A 209 -11.55 -15.53 14.50
N ASP A 210 -11.58 -16.15 15.68
CA ASP A 210 -10.44 -16.22 16.61
C ASP A 210 -9.23 -16.96 16.04
N VAL A 211 -9.43 -17.88 15.10
CA VAL A 211 -8.34 -18.60 14.44
C VAL A 211 -7.48 -17.62 13.63
N ILE A 212 -8.14 -16.63 12.97
CA ILE A 212 -7.45 -15.57 12.22
C ILE A 212 -6.63 -14.71 13.18
N SER A 213 -7.25 -14.25 14.28
CA SER A 213 -6.60 -13.44 15.31
C SER A 213 -5.35 -14.13 15.85
N LYS A 214 -5.43 -15.43 16.20
CA LYS A 214 -4.32 -16.23 16.69
C LYS A 214 -3.22 -16.42 15.63
N THR A 215 -3.62 -16.68 14.39
CA THR A 215 -2.67 -16.87 13.26
C THR A 215 -1.88 -15.60 12.99
N VAL A 216 -2.55 -14.45 13.02
CA VAL A 216 -1.93 -13.12 12.79
C VAL A 216 -0.99 -12.77 13.96
N LEU A 217 -1.43 -13.03 15.21
CA LEU A 217 -0.63 -12.78 16.40
C LEU A 217 0.64 -13.65 16.44
N ALA A 218 0.54 -14.91 16.01
CA ALA A 218 1.69 -15.84 15.95
C ALA A 218 2.79 -15.39 14.98
N ARG A 219 2.49 -14.54 14.00
CA ARG A 219 3.46 -13.98 13.03
C ARG A 219 4.37 -12.90 13.61
N ARG A 220 4.14 -12.45 14.86
CA ARG A 220 4.93 -11.38 15.53
C ARG A 220 5.11 -10.15 14.65
N LEU A 221 4.01 -9.57 14.20
CA LEU A 221 3.98 -8.42 13.29
C LEU A 221 4.46 -7.11 13.94
N ASP A 222 4.61 -7.12 15.27
CA ASP A 222 5.10 -6.04 16.12
C ASP A 222 6.64 -5.90 16.15
N SER A 223 7.37 -6.81 15.51
CA SER A 223 8.83 -6.74 15.48
C SER A 223 9.33 -5.43 14.85
N ASN A 224 10.29 -4.76 15.53
CA ASN A 224 10.84 -3.45 15.14
C ASN A 224 9.80 -2.32 15.07
N THR A 225 8.74 -2.39 15.88
CA THR A 225 7.76 -1.30 16.02
C THR A 225 7.86 -0.67 17.40
N ALA A 226 7.37 0.58 17.52
CA ALA A 226 7.28 1.29 18.79
C ALA A 226 6.19 0.74 19.72
N PHE A 227 5.40 -0.22 19.23
CA PHE A 227 4.26 -0.79 19.93
C PHE A 227 4.33 -2.31 19.93
N GLU A 228 3.80 -2.93 20.97
CA GLU A 228 3.59 -4.35 21.10
C GLU A 228 2.11 -4.67 20.98
N ILE A 229 1.75 -5.69 20.22
CA ILE A 229 0.36 -6.11 20.02
C ILE A 229 -0.06 -7.00 21.19
N VAL A 230 -1.07 -6.55 21.95
CA VAL A 230 -1.65 -7.30 23.07
C VAL A 230 -2.71 -8.27 22.60
N SER A 231 -3.68 -7.78 21.80
CA SER A 231 -4.73 -8.60 21.20
C SER A 231 -5.13 -8.06 19.83
N ILE A 232 -5.69 -8.95 19.02
CA ILE A 232 -6.32 -8.63 17.75
C ILE A 232 -7.72 -9.22 17.82
N ASP A 233 -8.73 -8.37 17.79
CA ASP A 233 -10.12 -8.75 17.91
C ASP A 233 -10.84 -8.44 16.58
N ILE A 234 -11.49 -9.43 16.00
CA ILE A 234 -12.30 -9.22 14.81
C ILE A 234 -13.64 -8.64 15.27
N ALA A 235 -13.91 -7.40 14.89
CA ALA A 235 -15.08 -6.68 15.34
C ALA A 235 -16.32 -6.96 14.49
N ASP A 236 -16.13 -7.16 13.19
CA ASP A 236 -17.22 -7.33 12.23
C ASP A 236 -16.73 -8.06 10.99
N ILE A 237 -17.54 -8.97 10.45
CA ILE A 237 -17.26 -9.70 9.21
C ILE A 237 -18.54 -9.72 8.38
N ASP A 238 -18.52 -9.02 7.25
CA ASP A 238 -19.60 -9.03 6.26
C ASP A 238 -19.20 -9.90 5.06
N VAL A 239 -20.18 -10.62 4.51
CA VAL A 239 -20.03 -11.37 3.27
C VAL A 239 -20.27 -10.44 2.09
N GLY A 240 -19.29 -10.35 1.21
CA GLY A 240 -19.35 -9.56 -0.01
C GLY A 240 -19.85 -10.34 -1.22
N VAL A 241 -19.31 -10.01 -2.39
CA VAL A 241 -19.68 -10.66 -3.66
C VAL A 241 -18.90 -11.95 -3.87
N ASN A 242 -19.51 -12.90 -4.59
CA ASN A 242 -18.80 -14.08 -5.05
C ASN A 242 -17.95 -13.71 -6.29
N VAL A 243 -16.68 -13.39 -6.04
CA VAL A 243 -15.73 -13.02 -7.10
C VAL A 243 -15.37 -14.22 -7.96
N GLY A 244 -15.33 -15.43 -7.38
CA GLY A 244 -15.04 -16.67 -8.10
C GLY A 244 -16.08 -16.96 -9.17
N ALA A 245 -17.37 -16.89 -8.84
CA ALA A 245 -18.45 -17.09 -9.79
C ALA A 245 -18.46 -16.04 -10.91
N ARG A 246 -18.18 -14.78 -10.56
CA ARG A 246 -18.06 -13.70 -11.55
C ARG A 246 -16.91 -13.92 -12.52
N LEU A 247 -15.76 -14.32 -12.01
CA LEU A 247 -14.60 -14.64 -12.85
C LEU A 247 -14.89 -15.80 -13.82
N GLN A 248 -15.58 -16.84 -13.35
CA GLN A 248 -16.01 -17.97 -14.20
C GLN A 248 -16.98 -17.52 -15.28
N ALA A 249 -17.93 -16.64 -14.96
CA ALA A 249 -18.85 -16.07 -15.96
C ALA A 249 -18.12 -15.22 -17.01
N ASP A 250 -17.21 -14.37 -16.59
CA ASP A 250 -16.37 -13.54 -17.47
C ASP A 250 -15.48 -14.41 -18.36
N GLN A 251 -14.93 -15.51 -17.83
CA GLN A 251 -14.15 -16.49 -18.59
C GLN A 251 -14.99 -17.18 -19.66
N ALA A 252 -16.19 -17.66 -19.29
CA ALA A 252 -17.10 -18.32 -20.24
C ALA A 252 -17.55 -17.38 -21.37
N GLU A 253 -17.77 -16.09 -21.04
CA GLU A 253 -18.09 -15.09 -22.06
C GLU A 253 -16.91 -14.83 -23.00
N ALA A 254 -15.68 -14.75 -22.46
CA ALA A 254 -14.47 -14.61 -23.24
C ALA A 254 -14.25 -15.81 -24.17
N ASP A 255 -14.43 -17.04 -23.66
CA ASP A 255 -14.31 -18.26 -24.45
C ASP A 255 -15.36 -18.32 -25.59
N THR A 256 -16.57 -17.87 -25.31
CA THR A 256 -17.63 -17.75 -26.32
C THR A 256 -17.26 -16.75 -27.40
N ARG A 257 -16.69 -15.60 -27.06
CA ARG A 257 -16.20 -14.61 -28.04
C ARG A 257 -15.06 -15.16 -28.90
N VAL A 258 -14.12 -15.87 -28.28
CA VAL A 258 -13.02 -16.53 -29.02
C VAL A 258 -13.54 -17.61 -29.95
N ALA A 259 -14.52 -18.44 -29.53
CA ALA A 259 -15.13 -19.46 -30.37
C ALA A 259 -15.88 -18.85 -31.56
N ARG A 260 -16.63 -17.76 -31.37
CA ARG A 260 -17.29 -17.02 -32.45
C ARG A 260 -16.30 -16.46 -33.47
N ALA A 261 -15.24 -15.77 -32.97
CA ALA A 261 -14.21 -15.23 -33.86
C ALA A 261 -13.50 -16.32 -34.68
N LYS A 262 -13.22 -17.49 -34.08
CA LYS A 262 -12.67 -18.65 -34.80
C LYS A 262 -13.65 -19.22 -35.84
N ALA A 263 -14.96 -19.23 -35.55
CA ALA A 263 -15.97 -19.68 -36.49
C ALA A 263 -16.13 -18.74 -37.69
N GLU A 264 -16.12 -17.42 -37.42
CA GLU A 264 -16.15 -16.38 -38.46
C GLU A 264 -14.88 -16.43 -39.33
N GLY A 265 -13.71 -16.59 -38.73
CA GLY A 265 -12.47 -16.79 -39.49
C GLY A 265 -12.51 -18.03 -40.39
N ARG A 266 -13.07 -19.15 -39.92
CA ARG A 266 -13.26 -20.36 -40.75
C ARG A 266 -14.25 -20.12 -41.89
N ARG A 267 -15.35 -19.40 -41.64
CA ARG A 267 -16.30 -19.01 -42.71
C ARG A 267 -15.63 -18.11 -43.74
N ALA A 268 -14.91 -17.10 -43.32
CA ALA A 268 -14.18 -16.22 -44.23
C ALA A 268 -13.16 -16.96 -45.09
N MET A 269 -12.42 -17.90 -44.50
CA MET A 269 -11.50 -18.77 -45.25
C MET A 269 -12.22 -19.70 -46.22
N ALA A 270 -13.39 -20.24 -45.84
CA ALA A 270 -14.17 -21.09 -46.77
C ALA A 270 -14.68 -20.28 -47.97
N VAL A 271 -15.21 -19.07 -47.74
CA VAL A 271 -15.66 -18.17 -48.83
C VAL A 271 -14.49 -17.75 -49.71
N ALA A 272 -13.33 -17.44 -49.13
CA ALA A 272 -12.14 -17.10 -49.90
C ALA A 272 -11.70 -18.30 -50.81
N ARG A 273 -11.70 -19.53 -50.29
CA ARG A 273 -11.40 -20.72 -51.07
C ARG A 273 -12.42 -20.99 -52.17
N GLU A 274 -13.70 -20.75 -51.89
CA GLU A 274 -14.75 -20.86 -52.91
C GLU A 274 -14.51 -19.87 -54.06
N GLN A 275 -14.18 -18.63 -53.75
CA GLN A 275 -13.83 -17.61 -54.74
C GLN A 275 -12.56 -17.95 -55.52
N GLU A 276 -11.54 -18.47 -54.85
CA GLU A 276 -10.31 -18.93 -55.50
C GLU A 276 -10.61 -20.09 -56.47
N MET A 277 -11.48 -21.03 -56.07
CA MET A 277 -11.88 -22.12 -56.96
C MET A 277 -12.70 -21.63 -58.15
N ILE A 278 -13.63 -20.69 -57.95
CA ILE A 278 -14.40 -20.07 -59.06
C ILE A 278 -13.45 -19.35 -60.02
N ALA A 279 -12.50 -18.57 -59.52
CA ALA A 279 -11.48 -17.89 -60.32
C ALA A 279 -10.64 -18.91 -61.12
N GLY A 280 -10.22 -20.02 -60.50
CA GLY A 280 -9.48 -21.09 -61.17
C GLY A 280 -10.27 -21.80 -62.24
N VAL A 281 -11.61 -21.97 -62.06
CA VAL A 281 -12.49 -22.50 -63.09
C VAL A 281 -12.61 -21.53 -64.28
N GLU A 282 -12.77 -20.24 -64.03
CA GLU A 282 -12.83 -19.22 -65.09
C GLU A 282 -11.49 -19.10 -65.83
N GLU A 283 -10.37 -19.16 -65.12
CA GLU A 283 -9.04 -19.23 -65.73
C GLU A 283 -8.86 -20.46 -66.62
N SER A 284 -9.30 -21.63 -66.15
CA SER A 284 -9.27 -22.87 -66.92
C SER A 284 -10.18 -22.78 -68.12
N ARG A 285 -11.36 -22.12 -68.01
CA ARG A 285 -12.26 -21.89 -69.17
C ARG A 285 -11.63 -20.97 -70.22
N ALA A 286 -10.96 -19.86 -69.70
CA ALA A 286 -10.28 -18.96 -70.64
C ALA A 286 -9.14 -19.62 -71.36
N ALA A 287 -8.35 -20.48 -70.73
CA ALA A 287 -7.31 -21.29 -71.35
C ALA A 287 -7.86 -22.28 -72.36
N LEU A 288 -9.05 -22.86 -72.07
CA LEU A 288 -9.72 -23.78 -73.02
C LEU A 288 -10.17 -23.02 -74.28
N VAL A 289 -10.78 -21.83 -74.13
CA VAL A 289 -11.21 -20.98 -75.22
C VAL A 289 -9.99 -20.54 -76.09
N GLU A 290 -8.88 -20.18 -75.45
CA GLU A 290 -7.63 -19.85 -76.15
C GLU A 290 -7.07 -21.01 -76.92
N ALA A 291 -7.08 -22.21 -76.33
CA ALA A 291 -6.68 -23.45 -77.06
C ALA A 291 -7.63 -23.80 -78.18
N GLU A 292 -8.96 -23.61 -78.03
CA GLU A 292 -9.94 -23.82 -79.09
C GLU A 292 -9.78 -22.81 -80.26
N GLU A 293 -9.30 -21.56 -79.98
CA GLU A 293 -9.01 -20.55 -81.00
C GLU A 293 -7.81 -20.94 -81.89
N GLU A 294 -6.86 -21.67 -81.34
CA GLU A 294 -5.70 -22.16 -82.12
C GLU A 294 -6.10 -23.19 -83.23
N VAL A 295 -7.15 -23.95 -82.99
CA VAL A 295 -7.60 -24.95 -83.93
C VAL A 295 -8.05 -24.38 -85.28
N PRO A 296 -8.93 -23.35 -85.34
CA PRO A 296 -9.30 -22.70 -86.60
C PRO A 296 -8.10 -22.00 -87.27
N LYS A 297 -7.19 -21.39 -86.47
CA LYS A 297 -5.94 -20.77 -86.98
C LYS A 297 -5.10 -21.86 -87.73
N ALA A 298 -4.82 -22.98 -87.05
CA ALA A 298 -4.05 -24.08 -87.59
C ALA A 298 -4.72 -24.73 -88.86
N THR A 299 -6.06 -24.83 -88.87
CA THR A 299 -6.80 -25.26 -90.00
C THR A 299 -6.73 -24.29 -91.17
N SER A 300 -6.84 -23.00 -90.93
CA SER A 300 -6.69 -21.91 -91.89
C SER A 300 -5.31 -21.93 -92.58
N ASP A 301 -4.26 -22.01 -91.70
CA ASP A 301 -2.86 -22.04 -92.19
C ASP A 301 -2.53 -23.30 -92.96
N SER A 302 -3.13 -24.44 -92.61
CA SER A 302 -3.03 -25.73 -93.36
C SER A 302 -3.70 -25.65 -94.70
N LEU A 303 -4.85 -24.99 -94.78
CA LEU A 303 -5.56 -24.73 -96.02
C LEU A 303 -4.78 -23.79 -96.95
N ALA A 304 -4.25 -22.67 -96.41
CA ALA A 304 -3.45 -21.69 -97.12
C ALA A 304 -2.13 -22.28 -97.69
N SER A 305 -1.50 -23.17 -96.88
CA SER A 305 -0.27 -23.88 -97.31
C SER A 305 -0.48 -25.07 -98.25
N GLY A 306 -1.71 -25.32 -98.60
CA GLY A 306 -2.04 -26.44 -99.55
C GLY A 306 -1.89 -27.85 -99.00
N LYS A 307 -1.67 -27.96 -97.66
CA LYS A 307 -1.55 -29.29 -97.00
C LYS A 307 -2.86 -29.93 -96.69
N LEU A 308 -3.96 -29.18 -96.68
CA LEU A 308 -5.32 -29.69 -96.48
C LEU A 308 -6.18 -29.42 -97.70
N GLY A 309 -6.76 -30.44 -98.31
CA GLY A 309 -7.69 -30.31 -99.46
C GLY A 309 -9.09 -29.84 -99.02
N ILE A 310 -9.81 -29.14 -99.87
CA ILE A 310 -11.17 -28.64 -99.56
C ILE A 310 -12.09 -29.78 -99.17
N LEU A 311 -11.99 -30.94 -99.79
CA LEU A 311 -12.78 -32.15 -99.48
C LEU A 311 -12.42 -32.74 -98.10
N ASP A 312 -11.17 -32.63 -97.71
CA ASP A 312 -10.71 -33.14 -96.42
C ASP A 312 -11.12 -32.20 -95.25
N TYR A 313 -11.24 -30.91 -95.52
CA TYR A 313 -11.83 -29.94 -94.59
C TYR A 313 -13.30 -30.25 -94.28
N TYR A 314 -14.11 -30.55 -95.31
CA TYR A 314 -15.49 -30.99 -95.08
C TYR A 314 -15.60 -32.31 -94.35
N LYS A 315 -14.72 -33.30 -94.59
CA LYS A 315 -14.66 -34.54 -93.82
C LYS A 315 -14.34 -34.27 -92.34
N LEU A 316 -13.37 -33.34 -92.01
CA LEU A 316 -13.01 -32.93 -90.67
C LEU A 316 -14.19 -32.26 -89.95
N LYS A 317 -14.90 -31.37 -90.65
CA LYS A 317 -16.12 -30.73 -90.16
C LYS A 317 -17.26 -31.70 -89.87
N ASN A 318 -17.46 -32.68 -90.64
CA ASN A 318 -18.44 -33.73 -90.43
C ASN A 318 -18.06 -34.65 -89.25
N LEU A 319 -16.76 -34.93 -89.05
CA LEU A 319 -16.27 -35.69 -87.91
C LEU A 319 -16.42 -34.86 -86.61
N GLN A 320 -16.21 -33.54 -86.66
CA GLN A 320 -16.42 -32.66 -85.50
C GLN A 320 -17.92 -32.64 -85.14
N ALA A 321 -18.84 -32.46 -86.14
CA ALA A 321 -20.26 -32.44 -85.89
C ALA A 321 -20.77 -33.77 -85.30
N ASP A 322 -20.26 -34.93 -85.78
CA ASP A 322 -20.60 -36.25 -85.24
C ASP A 322 -20.08 -36.41 -83.78
N THR A 323 -18.89 -35.87 -83.51
CA THR A 323 -18.33 -35.91 -82.18
C THR A 323 -19.10 -35.01 -81.19
N GLU A 324 -19.54 -33.82 -81.63
CA GLU A 324 -20.38 -32.94 -80.87
C GLU A 324 -21.76 -33.54 -80.59
N MET A 325 -22.36 -34.16 -81.57
CA MET A 325 -23.64 -34.88 -81.46
C MET A 325 -23.52 -36.02 -80.45
N ARG A 326 -22.44 -36.81 -80.50
CA ARG A 326 -22.17 -37.86 -79.51
C ARG A 326 -21.95 -37.32 -78.09
N ARG A 327 -21.24 -36.19 -77.95
CA ARG A 327 -21.05 -35.50 -76.64
C ARG A 327 -22.39 -34.96 -76.10
N SER A 328 -23.27 -34.42 -76.94
CA SER A 328 -24.58 -33.89 -76.50
C SER A 328 -25.49 -35.03 -76.03
N ILE A 329 -25.46 -36.20 -76.72
CA ILE A 329 -26.20 -37.41 -76.33
C ILE A 329 -25.65 -37.94 -74.96
N ALA A 330 -24.35 -38.00 -74.79
CA ALA A 330 -23.72 -38.44 -73.54
C ALA A 330 -23.92 -37.46 -72.36
N ALA A 331 -24.07 -36.17 -72.64
CA ALA A 331 -24.29 -35.12 -71.62
C ALA A 331 -25.77 -34.97 -71.21
N THR A 332 -26.71 -35.68 -71.83
CA THR A 332 -28.11 -35.68 -71.40
C THR A 332 -28.22 -36.42 -70.07
N PRO A 333 -28.50 -35.73 -68.96
CA PRO A 333 -28.60 -36.37 -67.64
C PRO A 333 -29.78 -37.40 -67.72
N ALA A 334 -29.56 -38.59 -67.22
CA ALA A 334 -30.62 -39.54 -66.97
C ALA A 334 -31.73 -38.93 -66.15
N PRO A 335 -33.01 -39.13 -66.43
CA PRO A 335 -34.10 -38.55 -65.66
C PRO A 335 -33.95 -38.97 -64.18
N VAL A 336 -33.76 -38.00 -63.31
CA VAL A 336 -33.72 -38.19 -61.84
C VAL A 336 -35.06 -38.80 -61.47
N GLY A 337 -35.05 -40.09 -61.15
CA GLY A 337 -36.23 -40.81 -60.65
C GLY A 337 -36.77 -40.06 -59.43
N SER A 338 -38.06 -39.75 -59.48
CA SER A 338 -38.83 -39.20 -58.35
C SER A 338 -38.64 -40.06 -57.10
N PRO A 339 -38.25 -39.55 -55.96
CA PRO A 339 -38.29 -40.30 -54.72
C PRO A 339 -39.75 -40.54 -54.31
N ALA A 340 -40.08 -41.78 -54.03
CA ALA A 340 -41.35 -42.20 -53.41
C ALA A 340 -41.38 -41.82 -51.92
#